data_37daa394102cf3a47908cf896bb757c3
#
_entry.id   37daa394102cf3a47908cf896bb757c3
#
_cell.length_a   1.000
_cell.length_b   1.000
_cell.length_c   1.000
_cell.angle_alpha   90.00
_cell.angle_beta   90.00
_cell.angle_gamma   90.00
#
_symmetry.space_group_name_H-M   'P 1'
#
loop_
_entity.id
_entity.type
_entity.pdbx_description
1 polymer ?
#
loop_
_entity_poly.entity_id
_entity_poly.type
_entity_poly.pdbx_seq_one_letter_code
_entity_poly.pdbx_strand_id
1 'polypeptide(L)'
;MFRTLSLLFLTLTAFQASAAVKSSDIFKTINERLSYMEDVALYKAQKSIKIEDLARELVVLDKASLSAQKEGLDIESVSGFFQAQISAAKAIQYRYRADLLSAPSDKTPVDLKEVIRPKLIHLGAKLNEELADFLNHGGTFKPSEIKEFSQTLTSPFLSENDKKMLFNALTKIQVQKKTTVQ
;
A
#
# COMPACT_ATOMS: atom_id res chain seq x y z
N MET A 1 47.41 38.49 -36.11
CA MET A 1 47.37 38.00 -34.68
C MET A 1 45.92 37.88 -34.27
N PHE A 2 45.30 36.71 -34.44
CA PHE A 2 43.93 36.46 -33.99
C PHE A 2 44.04 35.50 -32.79
N ARG A 3 43.61 35.98 -31.60
CA ARG A 3 43.51 35.16 -30.37
C ARG A 3 42.08 34.60 -30.31
N THR A 4 41.96 33.31 -30.56
CA THR A 4 40.75 32.55 -30.37
C THR A 4 40.53 32.28 -28.86
N LEU A 5 39.51 32.91 -28.30
CA LEU A 5 39.06 32.67 -26.89
C LEU A 5 38.13 31.46 -26.90
N SER A 6 38.61 30.29 -26.43
CA SER A 6 37.83 29.07 -26.30
C SER A 6 37.03 29.16 -25.01
N LEU A 7 35.71 29.38 -25.08
CA LEU A 7 34.79 29.31 -23.95
C LEU A 7 34.51 27.83 -23.66
N LEU A 8 35.04 27.33 -22.54
CA LEU A 8 34.72 25.99 -22.00
C LEU A 8 33.38 26.08 -21.27
N PHE A 9 32.32 25.57 -21.90
CA PHE A 9 31.01 25.43 -21.25
C PHE A 9 31.03 24.22 -20.31
N LEU A 10 31.16 24.47 -19.00
CA LEU A 10 31.05 23.45 -17.97
C LEU A 10 29.57 23.21 -17.68
N THR A 11 28.96 22.14 -18.28
CA THR A 11 27.60 21.73 -17.99
C THR A 11 27.57 21.02 -16.63
N LEU A 12 27.09 21.73 -15.62
CA LEU A 12 26.83 21.19 -14.29
C LEU A 12 25.55 20.34 -14.36
N THR A 13 25.68 19.02 -14.55
CA THR A 13 24.55 18.10 -14.42
C THR A 13 24.20 17.98 -12.95
N ALA A 14 23.14 18.68 -12.53
CA ALA A 14 22.56 18.49 -11.20
C ALA A 14 21.99 17.08 -11.10
N PHE A 15 22.70 16.20 -10.42
CA PHE A 15 22.20 14.89 -10.00
C PHE A 15 21.12 15.16 -8.95
N GLN A 16 19.84 15.07 -9.34
CA GLN A 16 18.75 15.08 -8.37
C GLN A 16 18.78 13.75 -7.62
N ALA A 17 19.38 13.73 -6.45
CA ALA A 17 19.25 12.61 -5.54
C ALA A 17 17.77 12.52 -5.12
N SER A 18 17.05 11.53 -5.63
CA SER A 18 15.74 11.18 -5.11
C SER A 18 15.92 10.81 -3.63
N ALA A 19 15.15 11.42 -2.75
CA ALA A 19 15.21 11.06 -1.33
C ALA A 19 14.73 9.61 -1.19
N ALA A 20 15.53 8.78 -0.50
CA ALA A 20 15.19 7.39 -0.25
C ALA A 20 13.84 7.28 0.48
N VAL A 21 13.02 6.34 0.08
CA VAL A 21 11.72 6.04 0.72
C VAL A 21 11.95 5.66 2.18
N LYS A 22 11.08 6.16 3.06
CA LYS A 22 11.10 5.86 4.50
C LYS A 22 9.95 4.92 4.87
N SER A 23 10.08 4.20 5.98
CA SER A 23 8.99 3.39 6.53
C SER A 23 7.71 4.19 6.72
N SER A 24 7.82 5.46 7.16
CA SER A 24 6.68 6.36 7.34
C SER A 24 5.90 6.66 6.05
N ASP A 25 6.54 6.64 4.89
CA ASP A 25 5.87 6.87 3.61
C ASP A 25 5.05 5.63 3.22
N ILE A 26 5.61 4.44 3.43
CA ILE A 26 4.92 3.16 3.28
C ILE A 26 3.69 3.10 4.21
N PHE A 27 3.82 3.52 5.47
CA PHE A 27 2.71 3.58 6.43
C PHE A 27 1.57 4.48 5.95
N LYS A 28 1.90 5.64 5.38
CA LYS A 28 0.92 6.56 4.78
C LYS A 28 0.20 5.94 3.59
N THR A 29 0.92 5.25 2.70
CA THR A 29 0.32 4.57 1.55
C THR A 29 -0.60 3.43 1.99
N ILE A 30 -0.24 2.68 3.04
CA ILE A 30 -1.13 1.67 3.66
C ILE A 30 -2.38 2.33 4.22
N ASN A 31 -2.24 3.44 4.97
CA ASN A 31 -3.38 4.17 5.52
C ASN A 31 -4.30 4.70 4.42
N GLU A 32 -3.75 5.29 3.37
CA GLU A 32 -4.52 5.78 2.23
C GLU A 32 -5.35 4.67 1.56
N ARG A 33 -4.78 3.46 1.41
CA ARG A 33 -5.52 2.31 0.90
C ARG A 33 -6.69 1.91 1.79
N LEU A 34 -6.49 1.93 3.10
CA LEU A 34 -7.50 1.53 4.09
C LEU A 34 -8.57 2.60 4.28
N SER A 35 -8.27 3.88 4.04
CA SER A 35 -9.24 4.98 4.16
C SER A 35 -10.41 4.87 3.17
N TYR A 36 -10.24 4.18 2.04
CA TYR A 36 -11.33 3.92 1.10
C TYR A 36 -12.32 2.85 1.57
N MET A 37 -12.05 2.13 2.66
CA MET A 37 -12.84 0.94 3.01
C MET A 37 -14.22 1.26 3.56
N GLU A 38 -14.41 2.45 4.15
CA GLU A 38 -15.72 2.94 4.56
C GLU A 38 -16.59 3.24 3.32
N ASP A 39 -16.05 3.90 2.30
CA ASP A 39 -16.76 4.15 1.04
C ASP A 39 -17.10 2.85 0.31
N VAL A 40 -16.19 1.86 0.31
CA VAL A 40 -16.46 0.52 -0.22
C VAL A 40 -17.62 -0.14 0.53
N ALA A 41 -17.63 -0.05 1.85
CA ALA A 41 -18.70 -0.63 2.68
C ALA A 41 -20.04 0.06 2.44
N LEU A 42 -20.07 1.40 2.35
CA LEU A 42 -21.25 2.17 2.05
C LEU A 42 -21.82 1.80 0.68
N TYR A 43 -20.98 1.77 -0.37
CA TYR A 43 -21.39 1.34 -1.71
C TYR A 43 -22.01 -0.07 -1.69
N LYS A 44 -21.32 -1.03 -1.05
CA LYS A 44 -21.80 -2.41 -0.94
C LYS A 44 -23.12 -2.49 -0.14
N ALA A 45 -23.26 -1.71 0.93
CA ALA A 45 -24.47 -1.67 1.74
C ALA A 45 -25.68 -1.18 0.93
N GLN A 46 -25.54 -0.03 0.26
CA GLN A 46 -26.62 0.55 -0.55
C GLN A 46 -26.99 -0.28 -1.79
N LYS A 47 -26.04 -1.05 -2.32
CA LYS A 47 -26.28 -1.96 -3.45
C LYS A 47 -26.61 -3.39 -3.04
N SER A 48 -26.78 -3.67 -1.74
CA SER A 48 -27.03 -5.01 -1.20
C SER A 48 -25.99 -6.05 -1.61
N ILE A 49 -24.72 -5.62 -1.79
CA ILE A 49 -23.60 -6.48 -2.15
C ILE A 49 -22.93 -7.01 -0.86
N LYS A 50 -22.52 -8.27 -0.87
CA LYS A 50 -21.77 -8.89 0.24
C LYS A 50 -20.39 -8.22 0.38
N ILE A 51 -19.89 -8.13 1.61
CA ILE A 51 -18.54 -7.65 1.88
C ILE A 51 -17.53 -8.64 1.31
N GLU A 52 -17.68 -9.92 1.61
CA GLU A 52 -16.81 -10.97 1.08
C GLU A 52 -17.06 -11.22 -0.39
N ASP A 53 -15.95 -11.28 -1.14
CA ASP A 53 -15.91 -11.62 -2.56
C ASP A 53 -14.58 -12.38 -2.79
N LEU A 54 -14.60 -13.66 -2.44
CA LEU A 54 -13.41 -14.53 -2.48
C LEU A 54 -12.77 -14.57 -3.87
N ALA A 55 -13.60 -14.59 -4.94
CA ALA A 55 -13.09 -14.58 -6.31
C ALA A 55 -12.32 -13.27 -6.59
N ARG A 56 -12.83 -12.14 -6.12
CA ARG A 56 -12.17 -10.84 -6.27
C ARG A 56 -10.94 -10.73 -5.39
N GLU A 57 -10.97 -11.26 -4.17
CA GLU A 57 -9.82 -11.27 -3.25
C GLU A 57 -8.65 -12.01 -3.88
N LEU A 58 -8.87 -13.18 -4.50
CA LEU A 58 -7.84 -13.92 -5.23
C LEU A 58 -7.26 -13.10 -6.40
N VAL A 59 -8.11 -12.46 -7.21
CA VAL A 59 -7.64 -11.60 -8.32
C VAL A 59 -6.80 -10.41 -7.81
N VAL A 60 -7.17 -9.83 -6.67
CA VAL A 60 -6.40 -8.74 -6.06
C VAL A 60 -5.04 -9.24 -5.59
N LEU A 61 -5.02 -10.39 -4.92
CA LEU A 61 -3.80 -11.01 -4.39
C LEU A 61 -2.83 -11.38 -5.52
N ASP A 62 -3.32 -12.05 -6.57
CA ASP A 62 -2.50 -12.41 -7.74
C ASP A 62 -1.89 -11.18 -8.41
N LYS A 63 -2.69 -10.16 -8.67
CA LYS A 63 -2.20 -8.92 -9.30
C LYS A 63 -1.18 -8.19 -8.44
N ALA A 64 -1.40 -8.13 -7.13
CA ALA A 64 -0.48 -7.51 -6.19
C ALA A 64 0.86 -8.27 -6.13
N SER A 65 0.81 -9.60 -6.09
CA SER A 65 1.97 -10.47 -6.08
C SER A 65 2.78 -10.39 -7.37
N LEU A 66 2.11 -10.40 -8.54
CA LEU A 66 2.76 -10.23 -9.84
C LEU A 66 3.40 -8.84 -10.00
N SER A 67 2.75 -7.80 -9.47
CA SER A 67 3.32 -6.45 -9.44
C SER A 67 4.56 -6.41 -8.54
N ALA A 68 4.49 -7.00 -7.35
CA ALA A 68 5.61 -7.08 -6.41
C ALA A 68 6.82 -7.83 -6.98
N GLN A 69 6.59 -8.92 -7.71
CA GLN A 69 7.63 -9.68 -8.38
C GLN A 69 8.40 -8.83 -9.40
N LYS A 70 7.73 -7.97 -10.14
CA LYS A 70 8.36 -7.05 -11.11
C LYS A 70 9.30 -6.06 -10.42
N GLU A 71 8.97 -5.67 -9.20
CA GLU A 71 9.80 -4.79 -8.36
C GLU A 71 10.91 -5.57 -7.61
N GLY A 72 11.04 -6.87 -7.83
CA GLY A 72 12.06 -7.70 -7.19
C GLY A 72 11.76 -8.08 -5.74
N LEU A 73 10.49 -8.03 -5.33
CA LEU A 73 10.05 -8.51 -4.01
C LEU A 73 9.76 -10.02 -4.04
N ASP A 74 9.95 -10.69 -2.92
CA ASP A 74 9.61 -12.10 -2.75
C ASP A 74 8.10 -12.29 -2.71
N ILE A 75 7.56 -13.09 -3.64
CA ILE A 75 6.12 -13.25 -3.86
C ILE A 75 5.41 -13.77 -2.62
N GLU A 76 5.98 -14.75 -1.92
CA GLU A 76 5.33 -15.40 -0.79
C GLU A 76 5.18 -14.42 0.39
N SER A 77 6.26 -13.71 0.71
CA SER A 77 6.26 -12.70 1.78
C SER A 77 5.29 -11.54 1.51
N VAL A 78 5.25 -11.06 0.26
CA VAL A 78 4.33 -10.00 -0.16
C VAL A 78 2.88 -10.49 -0.19
N SER A 79 2.63 -11.72 -0.63
CA SER A 79 1.30 -12.32 -0.63
C SER A 79 0.70 -12.37 0.78
N GLY A 80 1.50 -12.77 1.78
CA GLY A 80 1.09 -12.76 3.19
C GLY A 80 0.72 -11.36 3.69
N PHE A 81 1.46 -10.34 3.28
CA PHE A 81 1.16 -8.95 3.63
C PHE A 81 -0.12 -8.44 2.95
N PHE A 82 -0.33 -8.70 1.66
CA PHE A 82 -1.58 -8.31 1.00
C PHE A 82 -2.80 -9.06 1.54
N GLN A 83 -2.63 -10.33 1.95
CA GLN A 83 -3.68 -11.06 2.65
C GLN A 83 -4.05 -10.38 3.98
N ALA A 84 -3.05 -9.91 4.75
CA ALA A 84 -3.31 -9.15 5.97
C ALA A 84 -4.01 -7.80 5.67
N GLN A 85 -3.66 -7.11 4.58
CA GLN A 85 -4.38 -5.90 4.15
C GLN A 85 -5.83 -6.19 3.77
N ILE A 86 -6.11 -7.29 3.08
CA ILE A 86 -7.48 -7.72 2.73
C ILE A 86 -8.28 -7.98 4.02
N SER A 87 -7.66 -8.65 5.00
CA SER A 87 -8.29 -8.91 6.29
C SER A 87 -8.62 -7.62 7.05
N ALA A 88 -7.68 -6.66 7.12
CA ALA A 88 -7.90 -5.35 7.72
C ALA A 88 -8.99 -4.55 6.98
N ALA A 89 -8.98 -4.58 5.65
CA ALA A 89 -9.99 -3.96 4.82
C ALA A 89 -11.40 -4.53 5.08
N LYS A 90 -11.52 -5.85 5.22
CA LYS A 90 -12.80 -6.49 5.58
C LYS A 90 -13.24 -6.12 7.00
N ALA A 91 -12.31 -6.06 7.96
CA ALA A 91 -12.62 -5.66 9.32
C ALA A 91 -13.25 -4.25 9.37
N ILE A 92 -12.68 -3.27 8.65
CA ILE A 92 -13.24 -1.92 8.51
C ILE A 92 -14.65 -2.01 7.90
N GLN A 93 -14.81 -2.70 6.78
CA GLN A 93 -16.08 -2.80 6.07
C GLN A 93 -17.19 -3.41 6.93
N TYR A 94 -16.90 -4.48 7.67
CA TYR A 94 -17.90 -5.12 8.54
C TYR A 94 -18.32 -4.24 9.71
N ARG A 95 -17.37 -3.59 10.39
CA ARG A 95 -17.65 -2.72 11.53
C ARG A 95 -18.41 -1.49 11.09
N TYR A 96 -17.99 -0.81 10.02
CA TYR A 96 -18.70 0.32 9.47
C TYR A 96 -20.12 -0.06 9.01
N ARG A 97 -20.29 -1.21 8.37
CA ARG A 97 -21.60 -1.71 7.94
C ARG A 97 -22.51 -2.01 9.14
N ALA A 98 -21.96 -2.48 10.25
CA ALA A 98 -22.72 -2.65 11.49
C ALA A 98 -23.19 -1.31 12.05
N ASP A 99 -22.33 -0.28 12.02
CA ASP A 99 -22.71 1.07 12.48
C ASP A 99 -23.82 1.70 11.62
N LEU A 100 -23.84 1.40 10.31
CA LEU A 100 -24.92 1.87 9.42
C LEU A 100 -26.32 1.34 9.80
N LEU A 101 -26.41 0.28 10.59
CA LEU A 101 -27.70 -0.23 11.10
C LEU A 101 -28.32 0.69 12.16
N SER A 102 -27.50 1.35 12.95
CA SER A 102 -27.93 2.28 13.99
C SER A 102 -27.82 3.76 13.60
N ALA A 103 -26.89 4.06 12.68
CA ALA A 103 -26.63 5.41 12.16
C ALA A 103 -26.56 5.38 10.63
N PRO A 104 -27.70 5.31 9.92
CA PRO A 104 -27.72 5.30 8.46
C PRO A 104 -27.03 6.54 7.87
N SER A 105 -26.33 6.37 6.76
CA SER A 105 -25.63 7.46 6.07
C SER A 105 -26.43 7.94 4.86
N ASP A 106 -26.67 9.25 4.78
CA ASP A 106 -27.28 9.92 3.62
C ASP A 106 -26.26 10.24 2.51
N LYS A 107 -24.99 9.88 2.69
CA LYS A 107 -23.96 10.13 1.69
C LYS A 107 -24.23 9.31 0.43
N THR A 108 -24.05 9.94 -0.73
CA THR A 108 -23.98 9.23 -2.01
C THR A 108 -22.69 8.42 -2.04
N PRO A 109 -22.74 7.10 -2.26
CA PRO A 109 -21.54 6.29 -2.28
C PRO A 109 -20.69 6.60 -3.51
N VAL A 110 -19.37 6.63 -3.32
CA VAL A 110 -18.42 6.73 -4.42
C VAL A 110 -18.47 5.45 -5.27
N ASP A 111 -18.41 5.59 -6.59
CA ASP A 111 -18.47 4.41 -7.46
C ASP A 111 -17.27 3.49 -7.24
N LEU A 112 -17.60 2.24 -6.90
CA LEU A 112 -16.59 1.24 -6.56
C LEU A 112 -15.78 0.82 -7.77
N LYS A 113 -16.39 0.70 -8.97
CA LYS A 113 -15.72 0.16 -10.15
C LYS A 113 -14.93 1.23 -10.88
N GLU A 114 -15.55 2.39 -11.07
CA GLU A 114 -15.00 3.46 -11.90
C GLU A 114 -14.02 4.38 -11.11
N VAL A 115 -14.17 4.47 -9.78
CA VAL A 115 -13.37 5.40 -8.98
C VAL A 115 -12.48 4.66 -7.96
N ILE A 116 -13.07 3.87 -7.06
CA ILE A 116 -12.31 3.33 -5.93
C ILE A 116 -11.32 2.24 -6.39
N ARG A 117 -11.76 1.29 -7.22
CA ARG A 117 -10.89 0.19 -7.68
C ARG A 117 -9.66 0.66 -8.45
N PRO A 118 -9.74 1.62 -9.40
CA PRO A 118 -8.56 2.18 -10.05
C PRO A 118 -7.57 2.80 -9.06
N LYS A 119 -8.06 3.56 -8.08
CA LYS A 119 -7.21 4.15 -7.02
C LYS A 119 -6.51 3.07 -6.18
N LEU A 120 -7.23 2.03 -5.77
CA LEU A 120 -6.65 0.93 -5.01
C LEU A 120 -5.60 0.14 -5.81
N ILE A 121 -5.78 -0.01 -7.12
CA ILE A 121 -4.79 -0.65 -8.01
C ILE A 121 -3.53 0.23 -8.09
N HIS A 122 -3.68 1.53 -8.32
CA HIS A 122 -2.55 2.47 -8.36
C HIS A 122 -1.78 2.49 -7.03
N LEU A 123 -2.48 2.62 -5.90
CA LEU A 123 -1.86 2.58 -4.58
C LEU A 123 -1.19 1.23 -4.27
N GLY A 124 -1.70 0.13 -4.85
CA GLY A 124 -1.06 -1.19 -4.74
C GLY A 124 0.28 -1.25 -5.47
N ALA A 125 0.37 -0.71 -6.68
CA ALA A 125 1.61 -0.61 -7.43
C ALA A 125 2.61 0.30 -6.72
N LYS A 126 2.18 1.52 -6.34
CA LYS A 126 2.99 2.46 -5.55
C LYS A 126 3.57 1.82 -4.29
N LEU A 127 2.75 1.06 -3.56
CA LEU A 127 3.18 0.39 -2.34
C LEU A 127 4.28 -0.65 -2.61
N ASN A 128 4.19 -1.40 -3.72
CA ASN A 128 5.23 -2.34 -4.11
C ASN A 128 6.53 -1.64 -4.49
N GLU A 129 6.46 -0.53 -5.23
CA GLU A 129 7.62 0.31 -5.56
C GLU A 129 8.29 0.86 -4.29
N GLU A 130 7.51 1.42 -3.36
CA GLU A 130 8.01 1.95 -2.08
C GLU A 130 8.66 0.86 -1.22
N LEU A 131 8.06 -0.32 -1.15
CA LEU A 131 8.60 -1.47 -0.41
C LEU A 131 9.92 -1.94 -1.01
N ALA A 132 9.99 -2.06 -2.34
CA ALA A 132 11.19 -2.48 -3.04
C ALA A 132 12.32 -1.45 -2.88
N ASP A 133 12.03 -0.17 -3.04
CA ASP A 133 12.99 0.90 -2.85
C ASP A 133 13.54 0.90 -1.41
N PHE A 134 12.66 0.89 -0.42
CA PHE A 134 13.03 0.86 0.99
C PHE A 134 13.94 -0.32 1.33
N LEU A 135 13.56 -1.53 0.96
CA LEU A 135 14.30 -2.75 1.29
C LEU A 135 15.63 -2.85 0.51
N ASN A 136 15.66 -2.47 -0.77
CA ASN A 136 16.88 -2.49 -1.59
C ASN A 136 17.93 -1.47 -1.12
N HIS A 137 17.51 -0.38 -0.47
CA HIS A 137 18.41 0.58 0.16
C HIS A 137 18.78 0.21 1.61
N GLY A 138 18.53 -1.03 2.02
CA GLY A 138 18.89 -1.54 3.35
C GLY A 138 17.91 -1.16 4.45
N GLY A 139 16.73 -0.65 4.10
CA GLY A 139 15.66 -0.38 5.05
C GLY A 139 15.15 -1.67 5.70
N THR A 140 14.78 -1.58 6.96
CA THR A 140 14.16 -2.68 7.72
C THR A 140 13.10 -2.11 8.64
N PHE A 141 11.95 -2.79 8.72
CA PHE A 141 10.90 -2.42 9.67
C PHE A 141 11.28 -2.88 11.07
N LYS A 142 11.44 -1.94 12.00
CA LYS A 142 11.84 -2.23 13.37
C LYS A 142 10.62 -2.45 14.26
N PRO A 143 10.65 -3.38 15.23
CA PRO A 143 9.53 -3.56 16.17
C PRO A 143 9.13 -2.28 16.91
N SER A 144 10.06 -1.34 17.14
CA SER A 144 9.79 -0.05 17.76
C SER A 144 8.89 0.88 16.94
N GLU A 145 8.77 0.67 15.63
CA GLU A 145 7.93 1.48 14.73
C GLU A 145 6.44 1.14 14.81
N ILE A 146 6.05 0.08 15.54
CA ILE A 146 4.63 -0.31 15.71
C ILE A 146 3.76 0.84 16.24
N LYS A 147 4.31 1.68 17.12
CA LYS A 147 3.57 2.83 17.66
C LYS A 147 3.29 3.87 16.58
N GLU A 148 4.29 4.23 15.78
CA GLU A 148 4.15 5.16 14.66
C GLU A 148 3.20 4.60 13.62
N PHE A 149 3.36 3.32 13.25
CA PHE A 149 2.46 2.63 12.35
C PHE A 149 1.01 2.70 12.83
N SER A 150 0.73 2.33 14.09
CA SER A 150 -0.62 2.34 14.65
C SER A 150 -1.22 3.75 14.68
N GLN A 151 -0.42 4.77 14.93
CA GLN A 151 -0.87 6.17 14.92
C GLN A 151 -1.15 6.69 13.50
N THR A 152 -0.42 6.18 12.51
CA THR A 152 -0.62 6.55 11.10
C THR A 152 -1.93 5.97 10.55
N LEU A 153 -2.37 4.80 11.02
CA LEU A 153 -3.63 4.19 10.58
C LEU A 153 -4.82 4.82 11.30
N THR A 154 -5.54 5.71 10.59
CA THR A 154 -6.54 6.62 11.18
C THR A 154 -7.96 6.08 11.20
N SER A 155 -8.27 4.96 10.50
CA SER A 155 -9.64 4.43 10.51
C SER A 155 -10.08 4.02 11.93
N PRO A 156 -11.21 4.55 12.44
CA PRO A 156 -11.74 4.19 13.75
C PRO A 156 -12.23 2.73 13.81
N PHE A 157 -12.38 2.10 12.65
CA PHE A 157 -12.83 0.72 12.51
C PHE A 157 -11.69 -0.30 12.51
N LEU A 158 -10.43 0.13 12.68
CA LEU A 158 -9.28 -0.75 12.92
C LEU A 158 -9.01 -0.86 14.42
N SER A 159 -9.09 -2.08 14.95
CA SER A 159 -8.62 -2.37 16.30
C SER A 159 -7.09 -2.37 16.36
N GLU A 160 -6.54 -2.21 17.56
CA GLU A 160 -5.09 -2.33 17.77
C GLU A 160 -4.57 -3.74 17.41
N ASN A 161 -5.42 -4.77 17.53
CA ASN A 161 -5.06 -6.11 17.08
C ASN A 161 -4.95 -6.20 15.56
N ASP A 162 -5.86 -5.58 14.79
CA ASP A 162 -5.79 -5.53 13.33
C ASP A 162 -4.51 -4.82 12.88
N LYS A 163 -4.20 -3.68 13.51
CA LYS A 163 -2.97 -2.90 13.22
C LYS A 163 -1.73 -3.72 13.51
N LYS A 164 -1.69 -4.40 14.65
CA LYS A 164 -0.57 -5.28 15.03
C LYS A 164 -0.38 -6.45 14.07
N MET A 165 -1.46 -7.11 13.66
CA MET A 165 -1.40 -8.19 12.68
C MET A 165 -0.87 -7.70 11.33
N LEU A 166 -1.34 -6.54 10.87
CA LEU A 166 -0.89 -5.92 9.63
C LEU A 166 0.58 -5.52 9.68
N PHE A 167 1.03 -4.92 10.79
CA PHE A 167 2.44 -4.58 10.99
C PHE A 167 3.33 -5.82 11.01
N ASN A 168 2.92 -6.87 11.71
CA ASN A 168 3.67 -8.13 11.75
C ASN A 168 3.78 -8.78 10.36
N ALA A 169 2.80 -8.63 9.49
CA ALA A 169 2.90 -9.10 8.11
C ALA A 169 3.84 -8.21 7.28
N LEU A 170 3.80 -6.90 7.47
CA LEU A 170 4.68 -5.93 6.82
C LEU A 170 6.16 -6.22 7.13
N THR A 171 6.50 -6.51 8.39
CA THR A 171 7.89 -6.80 8.81
C THR A 171 8.48 -8.07 8.21
N LYS A 172 7.66 -8.93 7.58
CA LYS A 172 8.11 -10.18 6.96
C LYS A 172 8.44 -10.06 5.48
N ILE A 173 8.15 -8.90 4.87
CA ILE A 173 8.42 -8.70 3.44
C ILE A 173 9.92 -8.74 3.19
N GLN A 174 10.31 -9.42 2.12
CA GLN A 174 11.69 -9.61 1.70
C GLN A 174 11.85 -9.28 0.20
N VAL A 175 13.08 -8.94 -0.19
CA VAL A 175 13.46 -8.92 -1.60
C VAL A 175 13.76 -10.32 -2.09
N GLN A 176 13.59 -10.56 -3.39
CA GLN A 176 13.96 -11.84 -4.00
C GLN A 176 15.46 -12.12 -3.79
N LYS A 177 15.77 -13.33 -3.36
CA LYS A 177 17.17 -13.79 -3.33
C LYS A 177 17.66 -13.92 -4.77
N LYS A 178 18.73 -13.23 -5.12
CA LYS A 178 19.42 -13.46 -6.40
C LYS A 178 19.93 -14.90 -6.40
N THR A 179 19.34 -15.76 -7.23
CA THR A 179 19.89 -17.09 -7.47
C THR A 179 21.19 -16.90 -8.23
N THR A 180 22.33 -17.03 -7.54
CA THR A 180 23.62 -17.12 -8.21
C THR A 180 23.64 -18.45 -8.94
N VAL A 181 23.40 -18.44 -10.25
CA VAL A 181 23.64 -19.61 -11.10
C VAL A 181 25.17 -19.79 -11.11
N GLN A 182 25.64 -20.85 -10.47
CA GLN A 182 27.04 -21.34 -10.59
C GLN A 182 27.22 -22.05 -11.91
#